data_5f61031851a4e30bcbb4ea1df417d688
#
_entry.id   5f61031851a4e30bcbb4ea1df417d688
#
_cell.length_a   1.000
_cell.length_b   1.000
_cell.length_c   1.000
_cell.angle_alpha   90.00
_cell.angle_beta   90.00
_cell.angle_gamma   90.00
#
_symmetry.space_group_name_H-M   'P 1'
#
loop_
_entity.id
_entity.type
_entity.pdbx_description
1 polymer ?
#
loop_
_entity_poly.entity_id
_entity_poly.type
_entity_poly.pdbx_seq_one_letter_code
_entity_poly.pdbx_strand_id
1 'polypeptide(L)'
;MVVLTVAGLGRAGAQAVPTATAGMQISAFGGATGTFTGVGFGKNLGVTAGVDVTFRPFFTLFPSVEVRGTYPVDRGQVDGQKNVLGGLKLARHLGRLEPYGDVLFGRGEIDYRPPLANAADTILYQQTASSVLSLGAGCDVFLTDRLGFKGDFQFQKYESPVTASGNVFAKAFTVGVVYRLPFGGLGRGRSFR
;
A
#
# COMPACT_ATOMS: atom_id res chain seq x y z
N MET A 1 -40.67 35.69 8.43
CA MET A 1 -40.18 35.10 9.70
C MET A 1 -39.87 33.62 9.42
N VAL A 2 -38.61 33.32 9.16
CA VAL A 2 -38.16 31.96 8.81
C VAL A 2 -37.59 31.35 10.07
N VAL A 3 -38.19 30.28 10.56
CA VAL A 3 -37.71 29.50 11.71
C VAL A 3 -36.75 28.43 11.21
N LEU A 4 -35.46 28.59 11.52
CA LEU A 4 -34.41 27.61 11.24
C LEU A 4 -34.41 26.58 12.38
N THR A 5 -34.89 25.36 12.11
CA THR A 5 -34.83 24.24 13.03
C THR A 5 -33.45 23.61 12.92
N VAL A 6 -32.59 23.80 13.92
CA VAL A 6 -31.31 23.11 14.07
C VAL A 6 -31.58 21.69 14.57
N ALA A 7 -31.49 20.72 13.66
CA ALA A 7 -31.53 19.30 14.04
C ALA A 7 -30.24 18.94 14.78
N GLY A 8 -30.37 18.55 16.05
CA GLY A 8 -29.28 18.10 16.89
C GLY A 8 -28.64 16.83 16.31
N LEU A 9 -27.34 16.92 16.00
CA LEU A 9 -26.49 15.77 15.70
C LEU A 9 -26.34 14.91 16.97
N GLY A 10 -27.21 13.91 17.09
CA GLY A 10 -27.07 12.87 18.09
C GLY A 10 -25.71 12.18 17.91
N ARG A 11 -24.87 12.25 18.94
CA ARG A 11 -23.65 11.43 19.02
C ARG A 11 -24.09 9.96 19.06
N ALA A 12 -24.04 9.29 17.93
CA ALA A 12 -24.08 7.85 17.88
C ALA A 12 -22.76 7.33 18.48
N GLY A 13 -22.73 7.19 19.80
CA GLY A 13 -21.71 6.46 20.50
C GLY A 13 -21.87 4.98 20.16
N ALA A 14 -21.22 4.53 19.10
CA ALA A 14 -21.01 3.11 18.88
C ALA A 14 -20.15 2.60 20.03
N GLN A 15 -20.80 2.03 21.05
CA GLN A 15 -20.13 1.24 22.08
C GLN A 15 -19.62 -0.03 21.40
N ALA A 16 -18.40 0.04 20.87
CA ALA A 16 -17.66 -1.14 20.48
C ALA A 16 -17.38 -1.97 21.74
N VAL A 17 -18.06 -3.09 21.85
CA VAL A 17 -17.88 -4.06 22.93
C VAL A 17 -16.43 -4.55 22.93
N PRO A 18 -15.66 -4.44 24.03
CA PRO A 18 -14.22 -4.68 24.04
C PRO A 18 -13.80 -6.15 24.05
N THR A 19 -14.60 -7.07 23.58
CA THR A 19 -14.35 -8.51 23.72
C THR A 19 -13.47 -9.15 22.64
N ALA A 20 -13.12 -8.42 21.56
CA ALA A 20 -12.36 -9.02 20.44
C ALA A 20 -10.96 -8.44 20.24
N THR A 21 -10.50 -7.48 21.02
CA THR A 21 -9.37 -6.62 20.64
C THR A 21 -8.03 -6.95 21.28
N ALA A 22 -7.92 -7.98 22.07
CA ALA A 22 -6.68 -8.28 22.81
C ALA A 22 -5.50 -8.78 21.96
N GLY A 23 -5.42 -8.50 20.68
CA GLY A 23 -4.31 -8.98 19.85
C GLY A 23 -4.23 -8.43 18.44
N MET A 24 -4.99 -7.39 18.10
CA MET A 24 -4.95 -6.77 16.77
C MET A 24 -4.46 -5.33 16.84
N GLN A 25 -3.56 -4.94 15.94
CA GLN A 25 -3.11 -3.56 15.72
C GLN A 25 -3.45 -3.15 14.30
N ILE A 26 -4.11 -2.00 14.13
CA ILE A 26 -4.35 -1.43 12.81
C ILE A 26 -3.39 -0.27 12.61
N SER A 27 -2.75 -0.24 11.45
CA SER A 27 -1.90 0.87 11.04
C SER A 27 -2.35 1.38 9.68
N ALA A 28 -2.24 2.68 9.47
CA ALA A 28 -2.44 3.32 8.17
C ALA A 28 -1.13 3.96 7.72
N PHE A 29 -0.85 3.93 6.44
CA PHE A 29 0.34 4.55 5.90
C PHE A 29 0.06 5.30 4.59
N GLY A 30 0.94 6.24 4.28
CA GLY A 30 0.90 6.97 3.02
C GLY A 30 2.25 7.58 2.70
N GLY A 31 2.55 7.70 1.41
CA GLY A 31 3.85 8.22 0.97
C GLY A 31 3.93 8.50 -0.52
N ALA A 32 5.05 9.10 -0.91
CA ALA A 32 5.43 9.29 -2.30
C ALA A 32 6.07 8.01 -2.85
N THR A 33 5.73 7.66 -4.09
CA THR A 33 6.19 6.44 -4.74
C THR A 33 6.78 6.76 -6.10
N GLY A 34 8.05 6.41 -6.29
CA GLY A 34 8.67 6.37 -7.61
C GLY A 34 8.52 4.98 -8.22
N THR A 35 8.01 4.89 -9.44
CA THR A 35 7.84 3.62 -10.14
C THR A 35 8.66 3.59 -11.41
N PHE A 36 9.30 2.44 -11.69
CA PHE A 36 10.10 2.14 -12.85
C PHE A 36 9.53 0.90 -13.53
N THR A 37 8.90 1.04 -14.67
CA THR A 37 8.16 -0.06 -15.31
C THR A 37 9.03 -0.97 -16.16
N GLY A 38 10.24 -0.55 -16.51
CA GLY A 38 11.13 -1.32 -17.40
C GLY A 38 10.69 -1.36 -18.87
N VAL A 39 9.54 -0.79 -19.23
CA VAL A 39 9.09 -0.61 -20.62
C VAL A 39 9.54 0.77 -21.08
N GLY A 40 10.39 0.82 -22.12
CA GLY A 40 10.85 2.10 -22.70
C GLY A 40 11.50 3.06 -21.69
N PHE A 41 12.10 2.54 -20.61
CA PHE A 41 12.63 3.33 -19.49
C PHE A 41 11.57 4.18 -18.76
N GLY A 42 10.31 3.76 -18.80
CA GLY A 42 9.19 4.44 -18.14
C GLY A 42 9.43 4.68 -16.66
N LYS A 43 9.23 5.94 -16.25
CA LYS A 43 9.33 6.39 -14.86
C LYS A 43 8.11 7.23 -14.54
N ASN A 44 7.50 6.99 -13.41
CA ASN A 44 6.44 7.85 -12.94
C ASN A 44 6.55 8.10 -11.43
N LEU A 45 5.99 9.22 -10.99
CA LEU A 45 5.87 9.58 -9.59
C LEU A 45 4.40 9.47 -9.20
N GLY A 46 4.13 8.83 -8.09
CA GLY A 46 2.80 8.62 -7.57
C GLY A 46 2.71 8.76 -6.06
N VAL A 47 1.55 8.47 -5.55
CA VAL A 47 1.28 8.35 -4.12
C VAL A 47 0.79 6.94 -3.85
N THR A 48 1.24 6.36 -2.74
CA THR A 48 0.74 5.09 -2.22
C THR A 48 0.13 5.35 -0.85
N ALA A 49 -1.04 4.76 -0.63
CA ALA A 49 -1.67 4.73 0.68
C ALA A 49 -2.20 3.33 0.96
N GLY A 50 -2.25 2.96 2.24
CA GLY A 50 -2.73 1.64 2.62
C GLY A 50 -3.01 1.53 4.10
N VAL A 51 -3.55 0.37 4.44
CA VAL A 51 -3.87 -0.03 5.81
C VAL A 51 -3.37 -1.46 6.02
N ASP A 52 -2.80 -1.73 7.16
CA ASP A 52 -2.48 -3.08 7.60
C ASP A 52 -3.11 -3.40 8.94
N VAL A 53 -3.50 -4.67 9.09
CA VAL A 53 -4.04 -5.24 10.31
C VAL A 53 -3.07 -6.31 10.78
N THR A 54 -2.35 -6.01 11.85
CA THR A 54 -1.36 -6.91 12.46
C THR A 54 -2.03 -7.76 13.52
N PHE A 55 -1.79 -9.07 13.45
CA PHE A 55 -2.31 -10.06 14.38
C PHE A 55 -1.32 -10.36 15.50
N ARG A 56 -1.71 -11.28 16.38
CA ARG A 56 -0.84 -11.77 17.46
C ARG A 56 0.48 -12.31 16.89
N PRO A 57 1.59 -12.06 17.56
CA PRO A 57 2.88 -12.59 17.12
C PRO A 57 2.87 -14.12 17.12
N PHE A 58 3.47 -14.67 16.07
CA PHE A 58 3.84 -16.07 16.00
C PHE A 58 5.37 -16.15 16.13
N PHE A 59 5.86 -16.66 17.25
CA PHE A 59 7.25 -16.54 17.70
C PHE A 59 7.69 -15.07 17.79
N THR A 60 8.59 -14.63 16.91
CA THR A 60 9.13 -13.26 16.85
C THR A 60 8.61 -12.47 15.66
N LEU A 61 7.72 -13.06 14.87
CA LEU A 61 7.15 -12.48 13.66
C LEU A 61 5.71 -11.99 13.93
N PHE A 62 5.38 -10.88 13.34
CA PHE A 62 4.07 -10.24 13.41
C PHE A 62 3.39 -10.35 12.04
N PRO A 63 2.50 -11.35 11.86
CA PRO A 63 1.75 -11.48 10.63
C PRO A 63 0.70 -10.38 10.52
N SER A 64 0.56 -9.82 9.33
CA SER A 64 -0.41 -8.76 9.02
C SER A 64 -1.07 -9.04 7.68
N VAL A 65 -2.32 -8.59 7.54
CA VAL A 65 -2.97 -8.42 6.24
C VAL A 65 -2.86 -6.96 5.86
N GLU A 66 -2.37 -6.71 4.66
CA GLU A 66 -2.19 -5.36 4.13
C GLU A 66 -3.05 -5.16 2.88
N VAL A 67 -3.63 -3.97 2.74
CA VAL A 67 -4.27 -3.48 1.52
C VAL A 67 -3.67 -2.12 1.20
N ARG A 68 -3.22 -1.95 -0.05
CA ARG A 68 -2.65 -0.69 -0.54
C ARG A 68 -3.15 -0.32 -1.92
N GLY A 69 -3.17 0.98 -2.21
CA GLY A 69 -3.40 1.52 -3.54
C GLY A 69 -2.29 2.48 -3.92
N THR A 70 -1.83 2.40 -5.17
CA THR A 70 -0.87 3.34 -5.76
C THR A 70 -1.53 4.07 -6.91
N TYR A 71 -1.40 5.39 -6.94
CA TYR A 71 -1.95 6.24 -7.98
C TYR A 71 -0.86 7.18 -8.53
N PRO A 72 -0.66 7.28 -9.87
CA PRO A 72 0.34 8.15 -10.47
C PRO A 72 -0.13 9.62 -10.39
N VAL A 73 0.69 10.49 -9.83
CA VAL A 73 0.49 11.95 -9.82
C VAL A 73 1.15 12.56 -11.05
N ASP A 74 2.38 12.13 -11.34
CA ASP A 74 3.08 12.43 -12.59
C ASP A 74 3.22 11.12 -13.37
N ARG A 75 2.53 11.04 -14.50
CA ARG A 75 2.45 9.84 -15.32
C ARG A 75 3.70 9.58 -16.16
N GLY A 76 4.70 10.48 -16.08
CA GLY A 76 5.89 10.37 -16.91
C GLY A 76 5.63 10.52 -18.42
N GLN A 77 6.67 10.32 -19.23
CA GLN A 77 6.58 10.46 -20.70
C GLN A 77 6.14 9.16 -21.41
N VAL A 78 6.36 8.01 -20.79
CA VAL A 78 6.15 6.69 -21.42
C VAL A 78 4.94 5.97 -20.86
N ASP A 79 4.75 5.97 -19.55
CA ASP A 79 3.68 5.24 -18.89
C ASP A 79 3.25 5.85 -17.57
N GLY A 80 2.03 5.48 -17.14
CA GLY A 80 1.50 5.77 -15.84
C GLY A 80 0.97 4.48 -15.22
N GLN A 81 1.37 4.18 -14.00
CA GLN A 81 1.02 2.94 -13.33
C GLN A 81 0.13 3.20 -12.13
N LYS A 82 -1.02 2.53 -12.08
CA LYS A 82 -1.90 2.50 -10.92
C LYS A 82 -2.22 1.06 -10.53
N ASN A 83 -2.40 0.81 -9.22
CA ASN A 83 -2.79 -0.52 -8.75
C ASN A 83 -3.51 -0.46 -7.41
N VAL A 84 -4.26 -1.55 -7.12
CA VAL A 84 -4.80 -1.87 -5.81
C VAL A 84 -4.41 -3.30 -5.49
N LEU A 85 -3.69 -3.48 -4.39
CA LEU A 85 -3.10 -4.74 -3.98
C LEU A 85 -3.52 -5.08 -2.55
N GLY A 86 -3.68 -6.37 -2.26
CA GLY A 86 -3.90 -6.87 -0.92
C GLY A 86 -3.16 -8.18 -0.72
N GLY A 87 -2.75 -8.47 0.52
CA GLY A 87 -2.01 -9.69 0.81
C GLY A 87 -1.45 -9.77 2.21
N LEU A 88 -0.39 -10.55 2.35
CA LEU A 88 0.23 -10.85 3.63
C LEU A 88 1.55 -10.11 3.78
N LYS A 89 1.78 -9.57 4.98
CA LYS A 89 3.00 -8.92 5.42
C LYS A 89 3.49 -9.64 6.68
N LEU A 90 4.78 -9.88 6.77
CA LEU A 90 5.45 -10.42 7.95
C LEU A 90 6.49 -9.41 8.43
N ALA A 91 6.30 -8.89 9.63
CA ALA A 91 7.19 -7.92 10.25
C ALA A 91 7.92 -8.52 11.45
N ARG A 92 9.07 -7.94 11.80
CA ARG A 92 9.81 -8.26 13.02
C ARG A 92 10.11 -6.97 13.79
N HIS A 93 9.78 -6.94 15.08
CA HIS A 93 10.11 -5.81 15.93
C HIS A 93 11.55 -5.88 16.43
N LEU A 94 12.36 -4.89 16.08
CA LEU A 94 13.74 -4.70 16.53
C LEU A 94 13.88 -3.31 17.20
N GLY A 95 13.26 -3.16 18.36
CA GLY A 95 13.18 -1.87 19.03
C GLY A 95 12.29 -0.88 18.25
N ARG A 96 12.91 0.18 17.70
CA ARG A 96 12.21 1.18 16.87
C ARG A 96 12.11 0.80 15.41
N LEU A 97 12.83 -0.23 14.99
CA LEU A 97 12.85 -0.71 13.61
C LEU A 97 11.92 -1.89 13.46
N GLU A 98 11.12 -1.87 12.40
CA GLU A 98 10.27 -2.97 12.00
C GLU A 98 10.54 -3.36 10.53
N PRO A 99 11.60 -4.14 10.27
CA PRO A 99 11.78 -4.72 8.95
C PRO A 99 10.65 -5.70 8.65
N TYR A 100 10.22 -5.71 7.39
CA TYR A 100 9.16 -6.61 6.93
C TYR A 100 9.40 -7.09 5.50
N GLY A 101 8.74 -8.19 5.15
CA GLY A 101 8.54 -8.65 3.79
C GLY A 101 7.06 -8.86 3.54
N ASP A 102 6.63 -8.69 2.30
CA ASP A 102 5.23 -8.87 1.92
C ASP A 102 5.07 -9.57 0.57
N VAL A 103 3.90 -10.21 0.42
CA VAL A 103 3.42 -10.79 -0.84
C VAL A 103 2.01 -10.28 -1.05
N LEU A 104 1.84 -9.48 -2.10
CA LEU A 104 0.58 -8.83 -2.40
C LEU A 104 0.10 -9.26 -3.79
N PHE A 105 -1.22 -9.37 -3.92
CA PHE A 105 -1.89 -9.67 -5.17
C PHE A 105 -3.06 -8.71 -5.39
N GLY A 106 -3.36 -8.39 -6.64
CA GLY A 106 -4.49 -7.53 -6.95
C GLY A 106 -4.62 -7.19 -8.41
N ARG A 107 -5.09 -6.00 -8.68
CA ARG A 107 -5.25 -5.48 -10.03
C ARG A 107 -4.51 -4.18 -10.20
N GLY A 108 -3.97 -4.00 -11.41
CA GLY A 108 -3.31 -2.77 -11.81
C GLY A 108 -3.56 -2.47 -13.27
N GLU A 109 -3.23 -1.25 -13.63
CA GLU A 109 -3.36 -0.73 -14.99
C GLU A 109 -2.11 0.08 -15.32
N ILE A 110 -1.65 -0.09 -16.54
CA ILE A 110 -0.54 0.67 -17.12
C ILE A 110 -1.09 1.45 -18.32
N ASP A 111 -0.97 2.77 -18.29
CA ASP A 111 -1.30 3.68 -19.39
C ASP A 111 -0.03 3.92 -20.22
N TYR A 112 -0.06 3.65 -21.51
CA TYR A 112 1.09 3.85 -22.41
C TYR A 112 0.99 5.17 -23.19
N ARG A 113 2.12 5.88 -23.28
CA ARG A 113 2.25 7.13 -24.05
C ARG A 113 3.62 7.21 -24.75
N PRO A 114 3.68 7.17 -26.10
CA PRO A 114 2.60 6.90 -27.05
C PRO A 114 2.02 5.49 -26.90
N PRO A 115 0.88 5.19 -27.55
CA PRO A 115 0.33 3.84 -27.61
C PRO A 115 1.38 2.84 -28.10
N LEU A 116 1.50 1.69 -27.44
CA LEU A 116 2.44 0.64 -27.79
C LEU A 116 1.78 -0.49 -28.54
N ALA A 117 2.44 -1.01 -29.56
CA ALA A 117 1.99 -2.18 -30.30
C ALA A 117 2.10 -3.45 -29.43
N ASN A 118 1.23 -4.43 -29.69
CA ASN A 118 1.41 -5.77 -29.17
C ASN A 118 2.67 -6.43 -29.75
N ALA A 119 3.08 -7.56 -29.19
CA ALA A 119 4.29 -8.29 -29.66
C ALA A 119 4.23 -8.71 -31.13
N ALA A 120 3.05 -8.78 -31.74
CA ALA A 120 2.84 -9.09 -33.16
C ALA A 120 2.72 -7.86 -34.07
N ASP A 121 2.87 -6.63 -33.52
CA ASP A 121 2.76 -5.34 -34.23
C ASP A 121 1.43 -5.12 -34.98
N THR A 122 0.35 -5.74 -34.49
CA THR A 122 -0.97 -5.72 -35.14
C THR A 122 -1.99 -4.83 -34.46
N ILE A 123 -1.85 -4.59 -33.15
CA ILE A 123 -2.83 -3.83 -32.34
C ILE A 123 -2.07 -2.84 -31.43
N LEU A 124 -2.53 -1.58 -31.41
CA LEU A 124 -2.01 -0.55 -30.53
C LEU A 124 -2.80 -0.50 -29.23
N TYR A 125 -2.09 -0.60 -28.11
CA TYR A 125 -2.65 -0.48 -26.77
C TYR A 125 -2.37 0.88 -26.16
N GLN A 126 -3.40 1.56 -25.70
CA GLN A 126 -3.28 2.80 -24.93
C GLN A 126 -3.17 2.50 -23.42
N GLN A 127 -3.79 1.43 -22.99
CA GLN A 127 -3.79 0.97 -21.60
C GLN A 127 -3.92 -0.55 -21.52
N THR A 128 -3.40 -1.12 -20.46
CA THR A 128 -3.56 -2.54 -20.14
C THR A 128 -3.91 -2.68 -18.66
N ALA A 129 -5.08 -3.25 -18.38
CA ALA A 129 -5.48 -3.65 -17.03
C ALA A 129 -5.25 -5.14 -16.84
N SER A 130 -4.54 -5.53 -15.78
CA SER A 130 -4.14 -6.91 -15.54
C SER A 130 -4.08 -7.28 -14.07
N SER A 131 -3.92 -8.58 -13.81
CA SER A 131 -3.53 -9.07 -12.50
C SER A 131 -2.10 -8.64 -12.17
N VAL A 132 -1.88 -8.33 -10.90
CA VAL A 132 -0.58 -7.90 -10.40
C VAL A 132 -0.19 -8.79 -9.23
N LEU A 133 1.00 -9.38 -9.31
CA LEU A 133 1.68 -10.01 -8.19
C LEU A 133 2.85 -9.12 -7.77
N SER A 134 2.92 -8.79 -6.48
CA SER A 134 3.96 -7.96 -5.92
C SER A 134 4.68 -8.69 -4.78
N LEU A 135 6.01 -8.68 -4.84
CA LEU A 135 6.88 -9.12 -3.75
C LEU A 135 7.59 -7.89 -3.21
N GLY A 136 7.49 -7.65 -1.92
CA GLY A 136 8.02 -6.47 -1.30
C GLY A 136 8.87 -6.72 -0.07
N ALA A 137 9.66 -5.72 0.24
CA ALA A 137 10.40 -5.62 1.50
C ALA A 137 10.53 -4.15 1.90
N GLY A 138 10.52 -3.90 3.20
CA GLY A 138 10.62 -2.55 3.71
C GLY A 138 11.01 -2.52 5.18
N CYS A 139 11.05 -1.30 5.69
CA CYS A 139 11.29 -1.04 7.09
C CYS A 139 10.46 0.15 7.56
N ASP A 140 9.75 -0.04 8.67
CA ASP A 140 9.10 1.04 9.40
C ASP A 140 10.00 1.46 10.57
N VAL A 141 10.26 2.77 10.70
CA VAL A 141 11.12 3.35 11.74
C VAL A 141 10.26 4.20 12.66
N PHE A 142 9.89 3.71 13.82
CA PHE A 142 8.99 4.40 14.75
C PHE A 142 9.73 5.45 15.57
N LEU A 143 9.28 6.70 15.45
CA LEU A 143 9.76 7.83 16.26
C LEU A 143 9.05 7.86 17.62
N THR A 144 7.77 7.53 17.61
CA THR A 144 6.90 7.39 18.78
C THR A 144 6.22 6.03 18.75
N ASP A 145 5.45 5.68 19.77
CA ASP A 145 4.68 4.43 19.80
C ASP A 145 3.65 4.32 18.66
N ARG A 146 3.31 5.45 18.02
CA ARG A 146 2.25 5.53 17.01
C ARG A 146 2.72 6.01 15.65
N LEU A 147 3.70 6.88 15.59
CA LEU A 147 4.14 7.54 14.35
C LEU A 147 5.53 7.06 13.96
N GLY A 148 5.69 6.67 12.72
CA GLY A 148 6.96 6.25 12.13
C GLY A 148 7.12 6.70 10.69
N PHE A 149 8.33 6.56 10.19
CA PHE A 149 8.66 6.64 8.77
C PHE A 149 8.62 5.25 8.16
N LYS A 150 8.18 5.18 6.91
CA LYS A 150 8.11 3.94 6.11
C LYS A 150 9.02 4.07 4.90
N GLY A 151 9.88 3.07 4.71
CA GLY A 151 10.61 2.83 3.47
C GLY A 151 10.21 1.47 2.92
N ASP A 152 9.77 1.42 1.67
CA ASP A 152 9.17 0.23 1.06
C ASP A 152 9.67 0.07 -0.37
N PHE A 153 10.02 -1.15 -0.75
CA PHE A 153 10.39 -1.54 -2.10
C PHE A 153 9.51 -2.70 -2.56
N GLN A 154 8.92 -2.57 -3.76
CA GLN A 154 8.05 -3.56 -4.36
C GLN A 154 8.56 -3.97 -5.73
N PHE A 155 8.65 -5.25 -5.98
CA PHE A 155 8.87 -5.85 -7.29
C PHE A 155 7.55 -6.41 -7.80
N GLN A 156 6.99 -5.79 -8.84
CA GLN A 156 5.64 -6.04 -9.32
C GLN A 156 5.67 -6.67 -10.70
N LYS A 157 4.93 -7.75 -10.87
CA LYS A 157 4.72 -8.42 -12.15
C LYS A 157 3.31 -8.13 -12.63
N TYR A 158 3.21 -7.51 -13.81
CA TYR A 158 1.97 -7.28 -14.55
C TYR A 158 1.91 -8.21 -15.75
N GLU A 159 0.74 -8.71 -16.08
CA GLU A 159 0.48 -9.35 -17.37
C GLU A 159 0.24 -8.25 -18.42
N SER A 160 0.91 -8.33 -19.58
CA SER A 160 0.79 -7.32 -20.62
C SER A 160 1.01 -7.91 -22.01
N PRO A 161 0.11 -7.63 -22.96
CA PRO A 161 0.26 -8.09 -24.35
C PRO A 161 1.33 -7.33 -25.14
N VAL A 162 1.85 -6.23 -24.59
CA VAL A 162 2.82 -5.34 -25.27
C VAL A 162 4.23 -5.94 -25.29
N THR A 163 4.53 -6.88 -24.39
CA THR A 163 5.83 -7.55 -24.32
C THR A 163 5.78 -8.96 -24.89
N ALA A 164 6.85 -9.40 -25.54
CA ALA A 164 6.96 -10.75 -26.10
C ALA A 164 6.84 -11.85 -24.99
N SER A 165 7.21 -11.54 -23.76
CA SER A 165 7.10 -12.45 -22.61
C SER A 165 5.69 -12.47 -22.01
N GLY A 166 4.77 -11.60 -22.45
CA GLY A 166 3.46 -11.43 -21.85
C GLY A 166 3.47 -10.80 -20.46
N ASN A 167 4.63 -10.31 -20.00
CA ASN A 167 4.80 -9.79 -18.65
C ASN A 167 5.61 -8.49 -18.64
N VAL A 168 5.21 -7.55 -17.78
CA VAL A 168 5.96 -6.34 -17.44
C VAL A 168 6.38 -6.42 -15.99
N PHE A 169 7.65 -6.17 -15.73
CA PHE A 169 8.21 -6.12 -14.37
C PHE A 169 8.46 -4.67 -13.98
N ALA A 170 7.73 -4.20 -12.97
CA ALA A 170 7.89 -2.88 -12.43
C ALA A 170 8.55 -2.91 -11.05
N LYS A 171 9.33 -1.87 -10.77
CA LYS A 171 9.94 -1.65 -9.46
C LYS A 171 9.35 -0.37 -8.88
N ALA A 172 8.79 -0.44 -7.69
CA ALA A 172 8.26 0.71 -7.00
C ALA A 172 9.01 0.92 -5.68
N PHE A 173 9.37 2.16 -5.41
CA PHE A 173 9.99 2.56 -4.16
C PHE A 173 9.15 3.65 -3.51
N THR A 174 8.69 3.40 -2.27
CA THR A 174 7.84 4.31 -1.50
C THR A 174 8.57 4.81 -0.26
N VAL A 175 8.52 6.12 -0.05
CA VAL A 175 8.91 6.76 1.21
C VAL A 175 7.70 7.49 1.77
N GLY A 176 7.39 7.27 3.03
CA GLY A 176 6.19 7.82 3.63
C GLY A 176 6.18 7.78 5.15
N VAL A 177 4.98 7.91 5.67
CA VAL A 177 4.69 7.83 7.11
C VAL A 177 3.75 6.68 7.39
N VAL A 178 3.91 6.08 8.55
CA VAL A 178 3.02 5.06 9.11
C VAL A 178 2.48 5.53 10.44
N TYR A 179 1.20 5.31 10.67
CA TYR A 179 0.51 5.67 11.91
C TYR A 179 -0.27 4.49 12.46
N ARG A 180 0.02 4.12 13.70
CA ARG A 180 -0.72 3.11 14.47
C ARG A 180 -1.97 3.74 15.08
N LEU A 181 -3.13 3.24 14.67
CA LEU A 181 -4.41 3.74 15.16
C LEU A 181 -4.62 3.33 16.62
N PRO A 182 -5.06 4.27 17.50
CA PRO A 182 -5.35 3.97 18.88
C PRO A 182 -6.71 3.26 19.00
N PHE A 183 -6.72 1.93 18.98
CA PHE A 183 -7.91 1.18 19.39
C PHE A 183 -7.88 1.00 20.91
N GLY A 184 -8.90 1.52 21.60
CA GLY A 184 -8.98 1.51 23.04
C GLY A 184 -8.83 0.10 23.61
N GLY A 185 -7.78 -0.10 24.40
CA GLY A 185 -7.55 -1.31 25.17
C GLY A 185 -6.23 -2.04 24.92
N LEU A 186 -5.45 -1.72 23.89
CA LEU A 186 -4.23 -2.46 23.52
C LEU A 186 -2.92 -1.75 23.82
N GLY A 187 -2.99 -0.55 24.36
CA GLY A 187 -1.82 0.24 24.66
C GLY A 187 -1.44 0.18 26.14
N ARG A 188 -1.09 -0.97 26.69
CA ARG A 188 -0.18 -0.94 27.84
C ARG A 188 1.18 -0.60 27.28
N GLY A 189 1.53 0.68 27.38
CA GLY A 189 2.82 1.22 26.99
C GLY A 189 3.95 0.34 27.55
N ARG A 190 4.66 -0.35 26.64
CA ARG A 190 6.02 -0.72 26.91
C ARG A 190 6.83 0.55 26.78
N SER A 191 7.00 1.27 27.90
CA SER A 191 8.04 2.27 28.05
C SER A 191 9.35 1.62 27.62
N PHE A 192 9.96 2.15 26.59
CA PHE A 192 11.35 1.84 26.26
C PHE A 192 12.22 2.35 27.42
N ARG A 193 12.71 1.45 28.25
CA ARG A 193 13.84 1.67 29.14
C ARG A 193 15.08 1.05 28.52
#